data_2b9b73e174427516c1779a48f16e6d20
#
_entry.id   2b9b73e174427516c1779a48f16e6d20
#
_cell.length_a   1.000
_cell.length_b   1.000
_cell.length_c   1.000
_cell.angle_alpha   90.00
_cell.angle_beta   90.00
_cell.angle_gamma   90.00
#
_symmetry.space_group_name_H-M   'P 1'
#
loop_
_entity.id
_entity.type
_entity.pdbx_description
1 polymer ?
#
loop_
_entity_poly.entity_id
_entity_poly.type
_entity_poly.pdbx_seq_one_letter_code
_entity_poly.pdbx_strand_id
1 'polypeptide(L)'
;MQGSFTFGVWKTKLYYLFRPPSEWDSLLISVTNGCTHRCTFCSMYLTKKFSVRKDIEDIKSDIHKAGKMFGSRVEKIFLEDGNAFVVKSNILIELTKYCHQQHPNLRKVSSYAHAKDILKKSDDDLKRLVDAGFTMVYVGIESGDDQVLKDCNKGATQDDYALAAQKCHQAGIDWSGIFLLGLAGNDPEKSRRHAVESAKLINRMAPAKPRKWYISPLTLEMTPGSEILAQNLEKKFQPCTSTHILEELYALIGNTADDLTDCIFNTNHASNYLSLKGELGKDKKDFLCRVEAGIKDPKVRRPEYMRGL
;
A
#
# COMPACT_ATOMS: atom_id res chain seq x y z
N MET A 1 7.72 -15.37 -21.89
CA MET A 1 6.30 -15.53 -22.22
C MET A 1 5.50 -14.84 -21.12
N GLN A 2 5.06 -13.62 -21.39
CA GLN A 2 4.25 -12.81 -20.45
C GLN A 2 2.79 -13.22 -20.66
N GLY A 3 2.25 -14.04 -19.76
CA GLY A 3 0.82 -14.33 -19.69
C GLY A 3 0.12 -13.29 -18.82
N SER A 4 -0.33 -12.20 -19.40
CA SER A 4 -1.25 -11.28 -18.71
C SER A 4 -2.64 -11.89 -18.69
N PHE A 5 -3.03 -12.50 -17.59
CA PHE A 5 -4.42 -12.86 -17.35
C PHE A 5 -5.12 -11.67 -16.67
N THR A 6 -5.69 -10.80 -17.47
CA THR A 6 -6.66 -9.80 -17.04
C THR A 6 -8.05 -10.42 -17.09
N PHE A 7 -8.57 -10.86 -15.94
CA PHE A 7 -9.95 -11.32 -15.82
C PHE A 7 -10.81 -10.18 -15.24
N GLY A 8 -11.75 -9.74 -16.04
CA GLY A 8 -12.73 -8.74 -15.63
C GLY A 8 -13.15 -7.78 -16.72
N VAL A 9 -13.39 -8.27 -17.93
CA VAL A 9 -13.92 -7.43 -19.01
C VAL A 9 -15.38 -7.79 -19.29
N TRP A 10 -16.27 -7.10 -18.60
CA TRP A 10 -17.61 -6.91 -19.11
C TRP A 10 -17.91 -5.40 -19.12
N LYS A 11 -17.92 -4.84 -20.36
CA LYS A 11 -18.11 -3.47 -20.83
C LYS A 11 -16.86 -2.57 -20.87
N THR A 12 -16.12 -2.69 -21.98
CA THR A 12 -15.52 -1.59 -22.79
C THR A 12 -15.20 -0.27 -22.07
N LYS A 13 -14.25 -0.29 -21.18
CA LYS A 13 -13.28 0.78 -20.92
C LYS A 13 -12.10 0.09 -20.27
N LEU A 14 -10.90 0.19 -20.88
CA LEU A 14 -9.65 -0.19 -20.21
C LEU A 14 -9.48 0.69 -18.98
N TYR A 15 -9.99 0.24 -17.85
CA TYR A 15 -9.63 0.81 -16.55
C TYR A 15 -8.33 0.14 -16.14
N TYR A 16 -7.28 0.90 -15.99
CA TYR A 16 -6.10 0.44 -15.26
C TYR A 16 -6.55 0.12 -13.85
N LEU A 17 -6.55 -1.16 -13.51
CA LEU A 17 -6.89 -1.64 -12.17
C LEU A 17 -5.58 -1.72 -11.39
N PHE A 18 -5.50 -0.96 -10.31
CA PHE A 18 -4.31 -0.91 -9.48
C PHE A 18 -4.47 -1.84 -8.28
N ARG A 19 -3.50 -2.71 -8.11
CA ARG A 19 -3.41 -3.63 -6.97
C ARG A 19 -1.96 -3.75 -6.50
N PRO A 20 -1.72 -4.08 -5.22
CA PRO A 20 -0.37 -4.37 -4.77
C PRO A 20 0.22 -5.55 -5.56
N PRO A 21 1.55 -5.59 -5.85
CA PRO A 21 2.18 -6.72 -6.54
C PRO A 21 1.94 -8.08 -5.86
N SER A 22 1.77 -8.11 -4.53
CA SER A 22 1.44 -9.32 -3.76
C SER A 22 0.02 -9.85 -4.02
N GLU A 23 -0.82 -9.08 -4.69
CA GLU A 23 -2.19 -9.44 -5.08
C GLU A 23 -2.30 -9.74 -6.60
N TRP A 24 -1.18 -10.01 -7.28
CA TRP A 24 -1.14 -10.23 -8.73
C TRP A 24 -2.06 -11.38 -9.19
N ASP A 25 -2.26 -12.38 -8.34
CA ASP A 25 -3.07 -13.58 -8.54
C ASP A 25 -4.47 -13.49 -7.89
N SER A 26 -4.82 -12.35 -7.29
CA SER A 26 -6.12 -12.16 -6.65
C SER A 26 -7.22 -11.89 -7.67
N LEU A 27 -8.41 -12.45 -7.43
CA LEU A 27 -9.63 -12.04 -8.10
C LEU A 27 -9.98 -10.62 -7.67
N LEU A 28 -10.21 -9.73 -8.62
CA LEU A 28 -10.56 -8.34 -8.35
C LEU A 28 -12.08 -8.16 -8.33
N ILE A 29 -12.60 -7.60 -7.25
CA ILE A 29 -14.03 -7.26 -7.10
C ILE A 29 -14.15 -5.77 -6.86
N SER A 30 -14.75 -5.06 -7.80
CA SER A 30 -14.95 -3.61 -7.70
C SER A 30 -16.06 -3.28 -6.72
N VAL A 31 -15.71 -2.52 -5.66
CA VAL A 31 -16.62 -2.07 -4.60
C VAL A 31 -16.80 -0.56 -4.64
N THR A 32 -15.75 0.14 -5.01
CA THR A 32 -15.73 1.60 -5.19
C THR A 32 -15.25 1.95 -6.60
N ASN A 33 -15.37 3.21 -6.98
CA ASN A 33 -14.80 3.76 -8.18
C ASN A 33 -14.03 5.02 -7.81
N GLY A 34 -12.75 5.11 -8.19
CA GLY A 34 -11.87 6.22 -7.83
C GLY A 34 -11.34 6.14 -6.40
N CYS A 35 -10.84 7.26 -5.89
CA CYS A 35 -10.30 7.38 -4.54
C CYS A 35 -10.91 8.59 -3.82
N THR A 36 -11.05 8.49 -2.49
CA THR A 36 -11.50 9.59 -1.62
C THR A 36 -10.46 10.71 -1.46
N HIS A 37 -9.20 10.44 -1.85
CA HIS A 37 -8.05 11.34 -1.70
C HIS A 37 -7.56 11.87 -3.04
N ARG A 38 -6.83 12.99 -3.00
CA ARG A 38 -6.20 13.66 -4.14
C ARG A 38 -4.75 13.97 -3.78
N CYS A 39 -3.95 12.91 -3.59
CA CYS A 39 -2.53 13.06 -3.27
C CYS A 39 -1.79 13.61 -4.49
N THR A 40 -0.86 14.55 -4.29
CA THR A 40 -0.15 15.26 -5.36
C THR A 40 0.69 14.35 -6.25
N PHE A 41 1.16 13.22 -5.71
CA PHE A 41 1.98 12.24 -6.44
C PHE A 41 1.14 11.24 -7.26
N CYS A 42 -0.18 11.14 -7.00
CA CYS A 42 -1.04 10.10 -7.59
C CYS A 42 -1.74 10.58 -8.86
N SER A 43 -1.52 9.89 -9.98
CA SER A 43 -2.23 10.13 -11.23
C SER A 43 -3.38 9.15 -11.50
N MET A 44 -3.53 8.11 -10.70
CA MET A 44 -4.42 6.97 -10.96
C MET A 44 -5.91 7.32 -11.00
N TYR A 45 -6.32 8.35 -10.25
CA TYR A 45 -7.74 8.67 -10.05
C TYR A 45 -8.09 10.12 -10.43
N LEU A 46 -7.25 10.81 -11.20
CA LEU A 46 -7.42 12.24 -11.55
C LEU A 46 -8.76 12.52 -12.24
N THR A 47 -9.16 11.65 -13.15
CA THR A 47 -10.38 11.79 -13.96
C THR A 47 -11.59 11.05 -13.39
N LYS A 48 -11.39 10.25 -12.34
CA LYS A 48 -12.46 9.46 -11.72
C LYS A 48 -13.03 10.20 -10.52
N LYS A 49 -14.32 10.54 -10.57
CA LYS A 49 -15.06 10.99 -9.39
C LYS A 49 -15.28 9.79 -8.46
N PHE A 50 -14.92 9.95 -7.18
CA PHE A 50 -15.17 8.91 -6.19
C PHE A 50 -16.66 8.59 -6.06
N SER A 51 -16.96 7.30 -6.06
CA SER A 51 -18.29 6.78 -5.72
C SER A 51 -18.19 5.37 -5.15
N VAL A 52 -19.10 5.05 -4.23
CA VAL A 52 -19.34 3.65 -3.80
C VAL A 52 -20.32 3.04 -4.79
N ARG A 53 -20.12 1.79 -5.19
CA ARG A 53 -21.14 1.05 -5.94
C ARG A 53 -22.39 0.94 -5.06
N LYS A 54 -23.49 1.53 -5.54
CA LYS A 54 -24.69 1.72 -4.72
C LYS A 54 -25.47 0.43 -4.52
N ASP A 55 -25.44 -0.45 -5.52
CA ASP A 55 -26.18 -1.69 -5.50
C ASP A 55 -25.27 -2.85 -5.04
N ILE A 56 -25.51 -3.32 -3.83
CA ILE A 56 -24.77 -4.45 -3.27
C ILE A 56 -25.07 -5.75 -4.04
N GLU A 57 -26.27 -5.89 -4.61
CA GLU A 57 -26.67 -7.06 -5.38
C GLU A 57 -25.92 -7.14 -6.71
N ASP A 58 -25.60 -6.00 -7.33
CA ASP A 58 -24.71 -5.98 -8.49
C ASP A 58 -23.30 -6.50 -8.15
N ILE A 59 -22.77 -6.13 -6.97
CA ILE A 59 -21.47 -6.63 -6.51
C ILE A 59 -21.54 -8.14 -6.23
N LYS A 60 -22.60 -8.60 -5.56
CA LYS A 60 -22.84 -10.02 -5.32
C LYS A 60 -23.00 -10.80 -6.62
N SER A 61 -23.69 -10.22 -7.61
CA SER A 61 -23.79 -10.83 -8.95
C SER A 61 -22.42 -11.05 -9.59
N ASP A 62 -21.51 -10.09 -9.47
CA ASP A 62 -20.15 -10.23 -9.98
C ASP A 62 -19.38 -11.33 -9.24
N ILE A 63 -19.48 -11.38 -7.90
CA ILE A 63 -18.87 -12.44 -7.07
C ILE A 63 -19.46 -13.81 -7.44
N HIS A 64 -20.77 -13.91 -7.62
CA HIS A 64 -21.44 -15.15 -8.02
C HIS A 64 -21.01 -15.65 -9.40
N LYS A 65 -20.95 -14.76 -10.40
CA LYS A 65 -20.44 -15.09 -11.74
C LYS A 65 -19.00 -15.60 -11.68
N ALA A 66 -18.15 -14.93 -10.90
CA ALA A 66 -16.78 -15.37 -10.67
C ALA A 66 -16.73 -16.73 -9.97
N GLY A 67 -17.62 -16.97 -8.99
CA GLY A 67 -17.78 -18.26 -8.31
C GLY A 67 -18.12 -19.39 -9.27
N LYS A 68 -19.05 -19.18 -10.19
CA LYS A 68 -19.39 -20.15 -11.25
C LYS A 68 -18.23 -20.40 -12.21
N MET A 69 -17.47 -19.38 -12.54
CA MET A 69 -16.39 -19.48 -13.53
C MET A 69 -15.10 -20.07 -12.95
N PHE A 70 -14.74 -19.70 -11.72
CA PHE A 70 -13.45 -20.02 -11.11
C PHE A 70 -13.57 -20.93 -9.88
N GLY A 71 -14.66 -20.82 -9.11
CA GLY A 71 -14.98 -21.68 -7.96
C GLY A 71 -13.83 -21.84 -6.98
N SER A 72 -13.39 -23.08 -6.80
CA SER A 72 -12.29 -23.48 -5.89
C SER A 72 -10.91 -23.00 -6.32
N ARG A 73 -10.73 -22.48 -7.52
CA ARG A 73 -9.42 -21.93 -7.98
C ARG A 73 -9.09 -20.56 -7.39
N VAL A 74 -10.09 -19.87 -6.82
CA VAL A 74 -9.87 -18.55 -6.20
C VAL A 74 -9.47 -18.74 -4.73
N GLU A 75 -8.26 -18.34 -4.42
CA GLU A 75 -7.71 -18.36 -3.06
C GLU A 75 -7.60 -16.97 -2.44
N LYS A 76 -7.63 -15.91 -3.27
CA LYS A 76 -7.49 -14.53 -2.84
C LYS A 76 -8.50 -13.64 -3.58
N ILE A 77 -9.13 -12.71 -2.87
CA ILE A 77 -9.97 -11.66 -3.44
C ILE A 77 -9.44 -10.31 -2.94
N PHE A 78 -9.25 -9.39 -3.88
CA PHE A 78 -8.93 -8.00 -3.58
C PHE A 78 -10.15 -7.13 -3.90
N LEU A 79 -10.70 -6.50 -2.84
CA LEU A 79 -11.79 -5.53 -2.98
C LEU A 79 -11.20 -4.20 -3.44
N GLU A 80 -11.50 -3.81 -4.66
CA GLU A 80 -10.97 -2.59 -5.30
C GLU A 80 -12.01 -1.46 -5.27
N ASP A 81 -11.75 -0.22 -5.46
CA ASP A 81 -10.69 0.54 -6.09
C ASP A 81 -9.84 1.28 -5.03
N GLY A 82 -9.40 2.51 -5.27
CA GLY A 82 -8.38 3.25 -4.52
C GLY A 82 -8.58 3.40 -3.00
N ASN A 83 -9.77 3.21 -2.46
CA ASN A 83 -10.06 3.16 -1.03
C ASN A 83 -11.36 2.40 -0.76
N ALA A 84 -11.37 1.10 -1.02
CA ALA A 84 -12.57 0.28 -0.79
C ALA A 84 -12.95 0.18 0.71
N PHE A 85 -11.99 0.33 1.61
CA PHE A 85 -12.25 0.22 3.06
C PHE A 85 -13.09 1.37 3.63
N VAL A 86 -13.32 2.46 2.88
CA VAL A 86 -14.24 3.54 3.27
C VAL A 86 -15.70 3.09 3.34
N VAL A 87 -16.05 1.99 2.66
CA VAL A 87 -17.41 1.45 2.64
C VAL A 87 -17.86 1.06 4.05
N LYS A 88 -19.16 1.21 4.34
CA LYS A 88 -19.76 0.88 5.64
C LYS A 88 -19.43 -0.55 6.05
N SER A 89 -19.15 -0.74 7.34
CA SER A 89 -18.70 -2.04 7.89
C SER A 89 -19.66 -3.18 7.60
N ASN A 90 -20.97 -2.96 7.75
CA ASN A 90 -21.99 -3.98 7.47
C ASN A 90 -21.96 -4.47 6.00
N ILE A 91 -21.72 -3.57 5.05
CA ILE A 91 -21.59 -3.90 3.62
C ILE A 91 -20.33 -4.72 3.38
N LEU A 92 -19.18 -4.28 3.92
CA LEU A 92 -17.92 -5.04 3.79
C LEU A 92 -18.03 -6.43 4.42
N ILE A 93 -18.68 -6.54 5.59
CA ILE A 93 -18.93 -7.82 6.27
C ILE A 93 -19.79 -8.74 5.39
N GLU A 94 -20.86 -8.21 4.84
CA GLU A 94 -21.77 -8.97 3.97
C GLU A 94 -21.07 -9.45 2.70
N LEU A 95 -20.33 -8.56 2.01
CA LEU A 95 -19.57 -8.91 0.81
C LEU A 95 -18.48 -9.95 1.12
N THR A 96 -17.76 -9.79 2.23
CA THR A 96 -16.72 -10.73 2.64
C THR A 96 -17.30 -12.13 2.89
N LYS A 97 -18.39 -12.24 3.62
CA LYS A 97 -19.09 -13.51 3.83
C LYS A 97 -19.53 -14.13 2.51
N TYR A 98 -20.09 -13.31 1.61
CA TYR A 98 -20.54 -13.79 0.30
C TYR A 98 -19.38 -14.28 -0.58
N CYS A 99 -18.21 -13.62 -0.52
CA CYS A 99 -16.99 -14.11 -1.17
C CYS A 99 -16.63 -15.53 -0.72
N HIS A 100 -16.62 -15.78 0.60
CA HIS A 100 -16.32 -17.11 1.16
C HIS A 100 -17.37 -18.17 0.79
N GLN A 101 -18.66 -17.79 0.67
CA GLN A 101 -19.70 -18.69 0.23
C GLN A 101 -19.54 -19.14 -1.24
N GLN A 102 -19.04 -18.24 -2.10
CA GLN A 102 -18.89 -18.52 -3.52
C GLN A 102 -17.54 -19.18 -3.89
N HIS A 103 -16.54 -19.08 -3.03
CA HIS A 103 -15.17 -19.56 -3.27
C HIS A 103 -14.67 -20.40 -2.09
N PRO A 104 -14.85 -21.75 -2.14
CA PRO A 104 -14.57 -22.63 -0.99
C PRO A 104 -13.10 -22.66 -0.54
N ASN A 105 -12.15 -22.35 -1.43
CA ASN A 105 -10.72 -22.31 -1.10
C ASN A 105 -10.22 -20.89 -0.80
N LEU A 106 -11.13 -19.90 -0.64
CA LEU A 106 -10.76 -18.53 -0.35
C LEU A 106 -10.08 -18.43 1.02
N ARG A 107 -8.84 -17.92 1.03
CA ARG A 107 -8.01 -17.76 2.23
C ARG A 107 -7.75 -16.29 2.57
N LYS A 108 -7.95 -15.39 1.60
CA LYS A 108 -7.62 -13.98 1.76
C LYS A 108 -8.66 -13.09 1.11
N VAL A 109 -9.20 -12.16 1.89
CA VAL A 109 -9.93 -10.99 1.40
C VAL A 109 -9.21 -9.74 1.88
N SER A 110 -8.85 -8.85 0.96
CA SER A 110 -8.03 -7.68 1.26
C SER A 110 -8.51 -6.45 0.47
N SER A 111 -8.08 -5.27 0.88
CA SER A 111 -8.35 -4.02 0.16
C SER A 111 -7.31 -2.94 0.46
N TYR A 112 -7.30 -1.88 -0.36
CA TYR A 112 -6.70 -0.62 0.07
C TYR A 112 -7.54 0.04 1.17
N ALA A 113 -6.85 0.66 2.12
CA ALA A 113 -7.47 1.42 3.21
C ALA A 113 -6.71 2.71 3.47
N HIS A 114 -7.40 3.70 4.03
CA HIS A 114 -6.81 4.92 4.55
C HIS A 114 -6.96 4.97 6.07
N ALA A 115 -5.96 5.52 6.78
CA ALA A 115 -5.93 5.54 8.25
C ALA A 115 -7.24 6.08 8.85
N LYS A 116 -7.72 7.22 8.38
CA LYS A 116 -8.96 7.84 8.91
C LYS A 116 -10.20 6.98 8.71
N ASP A 117 -10.26 6.15 7.66
CA ASP A 117 -11.41 5.28 7.46
C ASP A 117 -11.34 4.02 8.33
N ILE A 118 -10.13 3.57 8.69
CA ILE A 118 -9.92 2.55 9.72
C ILE A 118 -10.37 3.10 11.09
N LEU A 119 -9.92 4.31 11.44
CA LEU A 119 -10.21 4.94 12.73
C LEU A 119 -11.72 5.23 12.94
N LYS A 120 -12.46 5.47 11.87
CA LYS A 120 -13.93 5.67 11.92
C LYS A 120 -14.73 4.40 12.22
N LYS A 121 -14.17 3.20 11.96
CA LYS A 121 -14.85 1.95 12.29
C LYS A 121 -14.70 1.65 13.77
N SER A 122 -15.74 1.11 14.42
CA SER A 122 -15.63 0.66 15.81
C SER A 122 -14.73 -0.58 15.91
N ASP A 123 -14.23 -0.89 17.10
CA ASP A 123 -13.43 -2.10 17.33
C ASP A 123 -14.28 -3.36 17.11
N ASP A 124 -15.57 -3.30 17.47
CA ASP A 124 -16.53 -4.37 17.18
C ASP A 124 -16.71 -4.58 15.68
N ASP A 125 -16.85 -3.51 14.90
CA ASP A 125 -16.95 -3.60 13.44
C ASP A 125 -15.72 -4.26 12.82
N LEU A 126 -14.52 -3.89 13.27
CA LEU A 126 -13.28 -4.49 12.77
C LEU A 126 -13.19 -5.98 13.15
N LYS A 127 -13.57 -6.33 14.38
CA LYS A 127 -13.62 -7.72 14.82
C LYS A 127 -14.64 -8.53 13.99
N ARG A 128 -15.84 -8.01 13.77
CA ARG A 128 -16.85 -8.65 12.91
C ARG A 128 -16.39 -8.81 11.45
N LEU A 129 -15.56 -7.89 10.94
CA LEU A 129 -14.94 -8.03 9.63
C LEU A 129 -13.97 -9.21 9.60
N VAL A 130 -13.13 -9.37 10.63
CA VAL A 130 -12.23 -10.53 10.77
C VAL A 130 -13.04 -11.83 10.89
N ASP A 131 -14.08 -11.86 11.71
CA ASP A 131 -14.98 -13.03 11.88
C ASP A 131 -15.69 -13.39 10.56
N ALA A 132 -15.90 -12.42 9.68
CA ALA A 132 -16.43 -12.63 8.34
C ALA A 132 -15.39 -13.17 7.34
N GLY A 133 -14.08 -13.19 7.70
CA GLY A 133 -12.98 -13.65 6.86
C GLY A 133 -12.21 -12.55 6.12
N PHE A 134 -12.39 -11.28 6.47
CA PHE A 134 -11.53 -10.19 5.96
C PHE A 134 -10.17 -10.28 6.65
N THR A 135 -9.08 -10.24 5.87
CA THR A 135 -7.75 -10.61 6.39
C THR A 135 -6.75 -9.46 6.43
N MET A 136 -6.75 -8.56 5.43
CA MET A 136 -5.61 -7.65 5.26
C MET A 136 -6.00 -6.29 4.68
N VAL A 137 -5.34 -5.25 5.18
CA VAL A 137 -5.37 -3.91 4.58
C VAL A 137 -4.01 -3.51 4.03
N TYR A 138 -4.02 -2.86 2.87
CA TYR A 138 -2.87 -2.17 2.28
C TYR A 138 -3.05 -0.67 2.46
N VAL A 139 -2.13 -0.04 3.16
CA VAL A 139 -2.22 1.36 3.56
C VAL A 139 -1.05 2.13 2.98
N GLY A 140 -1.36 3.04 2.04
CA GLY A 140 -0.40 4.03 1.62
C GLY A 140 -0.17 5.03 2.77
N ILE A 141 0.97 4.95 3.42
CA ILE A 141 1.38 5.86 4.50
C ILE A 141 2.13 7.03 3.89
N GLU A 142 3.04 6.72 2.99
CA GLU A 142 3.92 7.55 2.19
C GLU A 142 5.04 8.18 3.02
N SER A 143 4.76 8.74 4.20
CA SER A 143 5.70 9.42 5.07
C SER A 143 5.32 9.28 6.54
N GLY A 144 6.32 9.35 7.43
CA GLY A 144 6.11 9.61 8.86
C GLY A 144 6.26 11.09 9.22
N ASP A 145 6.65 11.95 8.29
CA ASP A 145 6.78 13.40 8.51
C ASP A 145 5.46 14.11 8.18
N ASP A 146 4.81 14.70 9.18
CA ASP A 146 3.54 15.38 9.02
C ASP A 146 3.59 16.55 8.03
N GLN A 147 4.75 17.22 7.88
CA GLN A 147 4.88 18.27 6.87
C GLN A 147 4.85 17.68 5.46
N VAL A 148 5.56 16.57 5.22
CA VAL A 148 5.54 15.85 3.93
C VAL A 148 4.14 15.32 3.63
N LEU A 149 3.45 14.76 4.64
CA LEU A 149 2.06 14.29 4.50
C LEU A 149 1.11 15.43 4.13
N LYS A 150 1.30 16.61 4.71
CA LYS A 150 0.53 17.82 4.37
C LYS A 150 0.84 18.30 2.96
N ASP A 151 2.12 18.39 2.61
CA ASP A 151 2.57 18.90 1.30
C ASP A 151 2.09 18.00 0.15
N CYS A 152 2.01 16.68 0.37
CA CYS A 152 1.47 15.76 -0.62
C CYS A 152 -0.05 15.55 -0.54
N ASN A 153 -0.78 16.36 0.26
CA ASN A 153 -2.23 16.28 0.43
C ASN A 153 -2.73 14.89 0.84
N LYS A 154 -2.00 14.23 1.75
CA LYS A 154 -2.32 12.86 2.18
C LYS A 154 -3.56 12.79 3.08
N GLY A 155 -3.83 13.85 3.84
CA GLY A 155 -5.03 13.98 4.66
C GLY A 155 -5.04 13.18 5.96
N ALA A 156 -3.92 12.62 6.38
CA ALA A 156 -3.71 11.94 7.67
C ALA A 156 -2.36 12.35 8.27
N THR A 157 -2.21 12.18 9.58
CA THR A 157 -0.99 12.46 10.34
C THR A 157 -0.24 11.17 10.71
N GLN A 158 1.00 11.32 11.18
CA GLN A 158 1.78 10.22 11.76
C GLN A 158 0.98 9.49 12.86
N ASP A 159 0.30 10.25 13.74
CA ASP A 159 -0.51 9.68 14.80
C ASP A 159 -1.71 8.88 14.28
N ASP A 160 -2.39 9.39 13.24
CA ASP A 160 -3.49 8.66 12.60
C ASP A 160 -3.03 7.28 12.10
N TYR A 161 -1.84 7.19 11.49
CA TYR A 161 -1.30 5.93 10.99
C TYR A 161 -0.89 4.98 12.11
N ALA A 162 -0.21 5.48 13.15
CA ALA A 162 0.17 4.67 14.31
C ALA A 162 -1.08 4.06 14.98
N LEU A 163 -2.10 4.87 15.25
CA LEU A 163 -3.36 4.42 15.86
C LEU A 163 -4.12 3.44 14.96
N ALA A 164 -4.18 3.70 13.65
CA ALA A 164 -4.86 2.81 12.70
C ALA A 164 -4.18 1.43 12.64
N ALA A 165 -2.84 1.38 12.64
CA ALA A 165 -2.09 0.12 12.66
C ALA A 165 -2.37 -0.66 13.93
N GLN A 166 -2.28 -0.03 15.11
CA GLN A 166 -2.58 -0.66 16.39
C GLN A 166 -4.00 -1.21 16.44
N LYS A 167 -4.95 -0.44 15.92
CA LYS A 167 -6.36 -0.85 15.86
C LYS A 167 -6.58 -2.08 14.97
N CYS A 168 -5.92 -2.13 13.80
CA CYS A 168 -5.94 -3.31 12.92
C CYS A 168 -5.32 -4.53 13.61
N HIS A 169 -4.16 -4.38 14.26
CA HIS A 169 -3.49 -5.46 14.97
C HIS A 169 -4.35 -6.02 16.10
N GLN A 170 -4.99 -5.16 16.90
CA GLN A 170 -5.89 -5.56 17.99
C GLN A 170 -7.12 -6.33 17.48
N ALA A 171 -7.67 -5.90 16.34
CA ALA A 171 -8.81 -6.56 15.72
C ALA A 171 -8.44 -7.89 15.05
N GLY A 172 -7.17 -8.13 14.72
CA GLY A 172 -6.75 -9.31 13.98
C GLY A 172 -6.63 -9.10 12.47
N ILE A 173 -6.61 -7.87 11.98
CA ILE A 173 -6.40 -7.53 10.56
C ILE A 173 -4.90 -7.39 10.29
N ASP A 174 -4.41 -8.05 9.24
CA ASP A 174 -3.02 -7.92 8.80
C ASP A 174 -2.77 -6.54 8.19
N TRP A 175 -1.61 -5.97 8.49
CA TRP A 175 -1.21 -4.65 8.07
C TRP A 175 -0.10 -4.68 7.04
N SER A 176 -0.27 -3.96 5.92
CA SER A 176 0.80 -3.67 4.96
C SER A 176 0.92 -2.17 4.76
N GLY A 177 1.97 -1.58 5.32
CA GLY A 177 2.28 -0.15 5.20
C GLY A 177 3.20 0.12 4.01
N ILE A 178 2.85 1.09 3.17
CA ILE A 178 3.61 1.51 2.01
C ILE A 178 4.17 2.90 2.28
N PHE A 179 5.48 3.07 2.12
CA PHE A 179 6.19 4.35 2.21
C PHE A 179 6.71 4.77 0.83
N LEU A 180 6.87 6.06 0.60
CA LEU A 180 7.27 6.58 -0.70
C LEU A 180 8.57 7.38 -0.58
N LEU A 181 9.70 6.73 -0.89
CA LEU A 181 11.03 7.35 -0.87
C LEU A 181 11.12 8.47 -1.91
N GLY A 182 11.80 9.55 -1.55
CA GLY A 182 11.97 10.73 -2.40
C GLY A 182 10.80 11.70 -2.40
N LEU A 183 9.74 11.43 -1.62
CA LEU A 183 8.55 12.29 -1.56
C LEU A 183 8.85 13.68 -0.95
N ALA A 184 9.88 13.78 -0.10
CA ALA A 184 10.34 15.05 0.48
C ALA A 184 11.14 15.93 -0.49
N GLY A 185 11.48 15.40 -1.69
CA GLY A 185 12.34 16.07 -2.66
C GLY A 185 13.83 15.99 -2.29
N ASN A 186 14.67 16.68 -3.08
CA ASN A 186 16.13 16.57 -3.00
C ASN A 186 16.80 17.45 -1.92
N ASP A 187 16.03 18.13 -1.08
CA ASP A 187 16.57 18.84 0.08
C ASP A 187 17.07 17.82 1.11
N PRO A 188 18.39 17.81 1.45
CA PRO A 188 18.97 16.78 2.30
C PRO A 188 18.39 16.74 3.72
N GLU A 189 18.04 17.90 4.29
CA GLU A 189 17.48 17.96 5.66
C GLU A 189 16.04 17.44 5.68
N LYS A 190 15.23 17.83 4.68
CA LYS A 190 13.85 17.35 4.55
C LYS A 190 13.81 15.84 4.29
N SER A 191 14.64 15.35 3.37
CA SER A 191 14.72 13.92 3.05
C SER A 191 15.17 13.11 4.26
N ARG A 192 16.20 13.58 4.98
CA ARG A 192 16.63 12.92 6.22
C ARG A 192 15.54 12.91 7.29
N ARG A 193 14.84 14.03 7.50
CA ARG A 193 13.73 14.12 8.46
C ARG A 193 12.60 13.17 8.06
N HIS A 194 12.22 13.16 6.77
CA HIS A 194 11.25 12.22 6.23
C HIS A 194 11.60 10.76 6.54
N ALA A 195 12.86 10.35 6.32
CA ALA A 195 13.33 9.01 6.62
C ALA A 195 13.28 8.68 8.12
N VAL A 196 13.78 9.59 8.96
CA VAL A 196 13.83 9.40 10.42
C VAL A 196 12.43 9.34 11.02
N GLU A 197 11.53 10.25 10.65
CA GLU A 197 10.15 10.26 11.14
C GLU A 197 9.37 9.03 10.62
N SER A 198 9.65 8.58 9.39
CA SER A 198 9.09 7.33 8.86
C SER A 198 9.55 6.11 9.66
N ALA A 199 10.82 6.04 10.05
CA ALA A 199 11.31 4.98 10.93
C ALA A 199 10.67 5.01 12.32
N LYS A 200 10.51 6.20 12.92
CA LYS A 200 9.79 6.35 14.19
C LYS A 200 8.35 5.86 14.09
N LEU A 201 7.68 6.19 12.99
CA LEU A 201 6.33 5.71 12.74
C LEU A 201 6.29 4.18 12.61
N ILE A 202 7.24 3.57 11.89
CA ILE A 202 7.36 2.10 11.79
C ILE A 202 7.46 1.50 13.19
N ASN A 203 8.34 2.04 14.06
CA ASN A 203 8.49 1.55 15.43
C ASN A 203 7.17 1.65 16.24
N ARG A 204 6.40 2.73 16.07
CA ARG A 204 5.11 2.95 16.74
C ARG A 204 4.00 2.05 16.20
N MET A 205 4.10 1.58 14.96
CA MET A 205 3.13 0.67 14.36
C MET A 205 3.34 -0.79 14.74
N ALA A 206 4.46 -1.14 15.36
CA ALA A 206 4.76 -2.52 15.74
C ALA A 206 3.64 -3.10 16.63
N PRO A 207 3.15 -4.32 16.35
CA PRO A 207 2.09 -4.93 17.14
C PRO A 207 2.56 -5.27 18.55
N ALA A 208 1.70 -5.06 19.55
CA ALA A 208 2.02 -5.38 20.96
C ALA A 208 2.15 -6.89 21.24
N LYS A 209 1.65 -7.74 20.34
CA LYS A 209 1.77 -9.22 20.41
C LYS A 209 2.39 -9.72 19.10
N PRO A 210 3.18 -10.81 19.13
CA PRO A 210 3.78 -11.38 17.93
C PRO A 210 2.74 -11.58 16.83
N ARG A 211 2.96 -10.90 15.70
CA ARG A 211 2.09 -10.94 14.53
C ARG A 211 2.86 -10.48 13.30
N LYS A 212 2.74 -11.21 12.22
CA LYS A 212 3.35 -10.81 10.95
C LYS A 212 2.67 -9.55 10.39
N TRP A 213 3.48 -8.59 10.01
CA TRP A 213 3.09 -7.34 9.38
C TRP A 213 4.11 -6.92 8.34
N TYR A 214 3.77 -5.96 7.47
CA TYR A 214 4.55 -5.71 6.27
C TYR A 214 4.83 -4.23 6.10
N ILE A 215 6.07 -3.92 5.72
CA ILE A 215 6.53 -2.57 5.35
C ILE A 215 7.17 -2.65 3.96
N SER A 216 6.67 -1.83 3.04
CA SER A 216 7.11 -1.81 1.66
C SER A 216 7.43 -0.39 1.20
N PRO A 217 8.68 0.08 1.30
CA PRO A 217 9.09 1.32 0.65
C PRO A 217 9.08 1.17 -0.87
N LEU A 218 8.54 2.18 -1.56
CA LEU A 218 8.59 2.37 -3.00
C LEU A 218 9.34 3.67 -3.29
N THR A 219 9.96 3.78 -4.46
CA THR A 219 10.53 5.05 -4.91
C THR A 219 9.48 5.85 -5.67
N LEU A 220 9.42 7.15 -5.40
CA LEU A 220 8.54 8.09 -6.10
C LEU A 220 8.80 8.07 -7.60
N GLU A 221 7.76 7.83 -8.38
CA GLU A 221 7.74 8.00 -9.82
C GLU A 221 6.75 9.13 -10.18
N MET A 222 7.26 10.13 -10.90
CA MET A 222 6.44 11.28 -11.32
C MET A 222 5.67 10.92 -12.60
N THR A 223 4.47 10.43 -12.43
CA THR A 223 3.64 9.94 -13.54
C THR A 223 2.93 11.08 -14.27
N PRO A 224 2.70 10.96 -15.59
CA PRO A 224 1.95 11.94 -16.37
C PRO A 224 0.60 12.26 -15.74
N GLY A 225 0.30 13.55 -15.60
CA GLY A 225 -0.93 14.05 -15.00
C GLY A 225 -0.87 14.24 -13.48
N SER A 226 0.13 13.71 -12.76
CA SER A 226 0.27 13.98 -11.34
C SER A 226 0.65 15.45 -11.08
N GLU A 227 0.15 16.01 -9.97
CA GLU A 227 0.46 17.38 -9.56
C GLU A 227 1.96 17.55 -9.26
N ILE A 228 2.60 16.53 -8.66
CA ILE A 228 4.03 16.59 -8.35
C ILE A 228 4.90 16.69 -9.61
N LEU A 229 4.48 16.10 -10.74
CA LEU A 229 5.15 16.27 -12.02
C LEU A 229 4.98 17.72 -12.52
N ALA A 230 3.81 18.32 -12.39
CA ALA A 230 3.59 19.73 -12.72
C ALA A 230 4.45 20.64 -11.84
N GLN A 231 4.51 20.38 -10.53
CA GLN A 231 5.39 21.10 -9.60
C GLN A 231 6.88 20.96 -9.98
N ASN A 232 7.30 19.79 -10.46
CA ASN A 232 8.67 19.61 -10.94
C ASN A 232 8.96 20.44 -12.21
N LEU A 233 8.05 20.45 -13.18
CA LEU A 233 8.18 21.27 -14.39
C LEU A 233 8.23 22.78 -14.07
N GLU A 234 7.53 23.19 -13.03
CA GLU A 234 7.54 24.57 -12.51
C GLU A 234 8.73 24.85 -11.57
N LYS A 235 9.63 23.89 -11.37
CA LYS A 235 10.79 23.97 -10.45
C LYS A 235 10.41 24.18 -8.97
N LYS A 236 9.16 23.88 -8.59
CA LYS A 236 8.67 23.92 -7.20
C LYS A 236 9.01 22.63 -6.42
N PHE A 237 9.20 21.53 -7.12
CA PHE A 237 9.65 20.26 -6.59
C PHE A 237 10.89 19.80 -7.35
N GLN A 238 11.90 19.30 -6.64
CA GLN A 238 13.12 18.77 -7.23
C GLN A 238 13.23 17.29 -6.81
N PRO A 239 13.28 16.34 -7.76
CA PRO A 239 13.37 14.92 -7.43
C PRO A 239 14.74 14.55 -6.88
N CYS A 240 14.76 13.52 -6.05
CA CYS A 240 15.99 12.91 -5.55
C CYS A 240 16.76 12.20 -6.67
N THR A 241 18.09 12.21 -6.59
CA THR A 241 18.93 11.31 -7.38
C THR A 241 18.83 9.88 -6.84
N SER A 242 19.26 8.89 -7.63
CA SER A 242 19.29 7.49 -7.18
C SER A 242 20.16 7.28 -5.92
N THR A 243 21.25 8.02 -5.78
CA THR A 243 22.10 8.00 -4.58
C THR A 243 21.34 8.56 -3.38
N HIS A 244 20.69 9.70 -3.54
CA HIS A 244 19.91 10.34 -2.47
C HIS A 244 18.74 9.44 -2.01
N ILE A 245 18.05 8.73 -2.93
CA ILE A 245 17.02 7.73 -2.58
C ILE A 245 17.61 6.60 -1.72
N LEU A 246 18.80 6.13 -2.01
CA LEU A 246 19.46 5.09 -1.21
C LEU A 246 19.95 5.61 0.13
N GLU A 247 20.41 6.86 0.23
CA GLU A 247 20.74 7.51 1.50
C GLU A 247 19.50 7.66 2.38
N GLU A 248 18.37 8.02 1.80
CA GLU A 248 17.08 8.08 2.49
C GLU A 248 16.64 6.68 2.97
N LEU A 249 16.75 5.65 2.12
CA LEU A 249 16.46 4.26 2.49
C LEU A 249 17.40 3.78 3.61
N TYR A 250 18.71 4.12 3.55
CA TYR A 250 19.68 3.81 4.60
C TYR A 250 19.28 4.44 5.94
N ALA A 251 18.93 5.73 5.91
CA ALA A 251 18.49 6.44 7.10
C ALA A 251 17.17 5.87 7.66
N LEU A 252 16.22 5.50 6.81
CA LEU A 252 14.97 4.86 7.23
C LEU A 252 15.27 3.55 7.96
N ILE A 253 16.00 2.62 7.32
CA ILE A 253 16.32 1.32 7.92
C ILE A 253 17.14 1.52 9.21
N GLY A 254 18.17 2.39 9.18
CA GLY A 254 19.07 2.62 10.31
C GLY A 254 18.37 3.12 11.58
N ASN A 255 17.29 3.89 11.44
CA ASN A 255 16.54 4.45 12.57
C ASN A 255 15.33 3.59 13.04
N THR A 256 15.07 2.44 12.41
CA THR A 256 14.10 1.49 12.97
C THR A 256 14.68 0.81 14.22
N ALA A 257 13.81 0.33 15.11
CA ALA A 257 14.24 -0.41 16.31
C ALA A 257 14.85 -1.77 15.92
N ASP A 258 15.84 -2.22 16.69
CA ASP A 258 16.55 -3.48 16.41
C ASP A 258 15.75 -4.71 16.87
N ASP A 259 14.78 -4.51 17.75
CA ASP A 259 13.90 -5.54 18.33
C ASP A 259 12.56 -5.71 17.62
N LEU A 260 12.39 -5.10 16.42
CA LEU A 260 11.21 -5.33 15.62
C LEU A 260 11.09 -6.79 15.22
N THR A 261 10.01 -7.45 15.63
CA THR A 261 9.71 -8.83 15.28
C THR A 261 8.61 -8.95 14.25
N ASP A 262 8.66 -10.01 13.43
CA ASP A 262 7.65 -10.34 12.41
C ASP A 262 7.38 -9.22 11.39
N CYS A 263 8.23 -8.18 11.32
CA CYS A 263 8.15 -7.09 10.36
C CYS A 263 8.78 -7.49 9.02
N ILE A 264 7.97 -7.91 8.08
CA ILE A 264 8.45 -8.26 6.73
C ILE A 264 8.69 -6.99 5.93
N PHE A 265 9.96 -6.73 5.65
CA PHE A 265 10.42 -5.60 4.86
C PHE A 265 10.66 -6.02 3.41
N ASN A 266 10.14 -5.25 2.45
CA ASN A 266 10.22 -5.62 1.05
C ASN A 266 10.34 -4.39 0.14
N THR A 267 11.45 -4.28 -0.60
CA THR A 267 11.68 -3.27 -1.63
C THR A 267 11.72 -3.87 -3.04
N ASN A 268 11.07 -5.03 -3.29
CA ASN A 268 11.13 -5.70 -4.60
C ASN A 268 10.35 -4.98 -5.70
N HIS A 269 9.56 -3.95 -5.37
CA HIS A 269 8.82 -3.19 -6.39
C HIS A 269 9.76 -2.65 -7.47
N ALA A 270 9.28 -2.59 -8.72
CA ALA A 270 10.08 -2.18 -9.87
C ALA A 270 10.60 -0.74 -9.77
N SER A 271 9.91 0.16 -9.04
CA SER A 271 10.36 1.53 -8.82
C SER A 271 11.65 1.63 -7.99
N ASN A 272 12.04 0.61 -7.23
CA ASN A 272 13.20 0.67 -6.33
C ASN A 272 14.52 0.32 -7.03
N TYR A 273 15.59 0.98 -6.59
CA TYR A 273 16.97 0.73 -7.06
C TYR A 273 17.58 -0.55 -6.51
N LEU A 274 17.11 -1.04 -5.36
CA LEU A 274 17.57 -2.27 -4.72
C LEU A 274 16.38 -3.13 -4.32
N SER A 275 16.55 -4.45 -4.45
CA SER A 275 15.59 -5.45 -4.01
C SER A 275 16.05 -6.05 -2.68
N LEU A 276 15.45 -5.60 -1.58
CA LEU A 276 15.64 -6.14 -0.23
C LEU A 276 14.38 -6.92 0.16
N LYS A 277 14.54 -8.06 0.80
CA LYS A 277 13.43 -8.85 1.34
C LYS A 277 13.89 -9.63 2.55
N GLY A 278 13.19 -9.48 3.65
CA GLY A 278 13.50 -10.17 4.91
C GLY A 278 12.71 -9.60 6.08
N GLU A 279 13.14 -9.90 7.28
CA GLU A 279 12.57 -9.41 8.53
C GLU A 279 13.39 -8.22 9.04
N LEU A 280 12.75 -7.05 9.18
CA LEU A 280 13.44 -5.77 9.38
C LEU A 280 14.37 -5.77 10.62
N GLY A 281 13.93 -6.26 11.78
CA GLY A 281 14.79 -6.34 12.97
C GLY A 281 15.94 -7.31 12.79
N LYS A 282 15.66 -8.51 12.28
CA LYS A 282 16.64 -9.58 12.13
C LYS A 282 17.69 -9.31 11.04
N ASP A 283 17.24 -8.83 9.86
CA ASP A 283 18.08 -8.71 8.67
C ASP A 283 18.61 -7.27 8.49
N LYS A 284 18.38 -6.37 9.47
CA LYS A 284 18.71 -4.95 9.40
C LYS A 284 20.15 -4.68 8.99
N LYS A 285 21.11 -5.41 9.58
CA LYS A 285 22.56 -5.25 9.29
C LYS A 285 22.87 -5.60 7.84
N ASP A 286 22.31 -6.69 7.31
CA ASP A 286 22.47 -7.08 5.89
C ASP A 286 21.87 -6.03 4.97
N PHE A 287 20.68 -5.53 5.28
CA PHE A 287 20.04 -4.48 4.50
C PHE A 287 20.89 -3.20 4.46
N LEU A 288 21.41 -2.75 5.60
CA LEU A 288 22.29 -1.57 5.66
C LEU A 288 23.55 -1.77 4.84
N CYS A 289 24.22 -2.92 4.94
CA CYS A 289 25.39 -3.27 4.12
C CYS A 289 25.08 -3.20 2.61
N ARG A 290 23.95 -3.76 2.19
CA ARG A 290 23.56 -3.79 0.78
C ARG A 290 23.16 -2.41 0.25
N VAL A 291 22.51 -1.59 1.07
CA VAL A 291 22.18 -0.21 0.70
C VAL A 291 23.45 0.63 0.61
N GLU A 292 24.39 0.49 1.56
CA GLU A 292 25.69 1.16 1.53
C GLU A 292 26.50 0.79 0.29
N ALA A 293 26.53 -0.49 -0.09
CA ALA A 293 27.15 -0.94 -1.34
C ALA A 293 26.50 -0.27 -2.57
N GLY A 294 25.16 -0.17 -2.57
CA GLY A 294 24.42 0.53 -3.62
C GLY A 294 24.71 2.03 -3.67
N ILE A 295 24.95 2.68 -2.53
CA ILE A 295 25.35 4.10 -2.48
C ILE A 295 26.74 4.26 -3.11
N LYS A 296 27.72 3.39 -2.78
CA LYS A 296 29.10 3.46 -3.23
C LYS A 296 29.30 3.07 -4.70
N ASP A 297 28.55 2.05 -5.17
CA ASP A 297 28.67 1.53 -6.53
C ASP A 297 27.33 1.54 -7.28
N PRO A 298 27.14 2.47 -8.24
CA PRO A 298 25.94 2.50 -9.07
C PRO A 298 25.67 1.21 -9.88
N LYS A 299 26.68 0.37 -10.13
CA LYS A 299 26.52 -0.86 -10.91
C LYS A 299 25.71 -1.94 -10.21
N VAL A 300 25.61 -1.90 -8.87
CA VAL A 300 24.81 -2.84 -8.11
C VAL A 300 23.34 -2.45 -8.01
N ARG A 301 22.98 -1.26 -8.50
CA ARG A 301 21.60 -0.77 -8.55
C ARG A 301 20.84 -1.36 -9.73
N ARG A 302 19.52 -1.48 -9.60
CA ARG A 302 18.66 -1.72 -10.75
C ARG A 302 18.82 -0.55 -11.74
N PRO A 303 19.15 -0.81 -13.01
CA PRO A 303 19.28 0.25 -14.00
C PRO A 303 17.94 0.89 -14.33
N GLU A 304 17.94 2.17 -14.73
CA GLU A 304 16.72 2.95 -14.99
C GLU A 304 15.75 2.26 -15.95
N TYR A 305 16.25 1.63 -17.03
CA TYR A 305 15.41 0.95 -18.02
C TYR A 305 14.70 -0.31 -17.49
N MET A 306 15.07 -0.80 -16.30
CA MET A 306 14.42 -1.92 -15.61
C MET A 306 13.51 -1.45 -14.46
N ARG A 307 13.46 -0.15 -14.22
CA ARG A 307 12.58 0.46 -13.23
C ARG A 307 11.24 0.84 -13.87
N GLY A 308 10.20 0.94 -13.06
CA GLY A 308 8.88 1.35 -13.51
C GLY A 308 7.80 1.12 -12.46
N LEU A 309 6.59 1.49 -12.79
CA LEU A 309 5.38 1.29 -11.99
C LEU A 309 4.65 0.01 -12.41
#